data_8d412771cfd076e0ee6a5b29c9fd7da7
#
_entry.id   8d412771cfd076e0ee6a5b29c9fd7da7
#
_cell.length_a   1.000
_cell.length_b   1.000
_cell.length_c   1.000
_cell.angle_alpha   90.00
_cell.angle_beta   90.00
_cell.angle_gamma   90.00
#
_symmetry.space_group_name_H-M   'P 1'
#
loop_
_entity.id
_entity.type
_entity.pdbx_description
1 polymer ?
#
loop_
_entity_poly.entity_id
_entity_poly.type
_entity_poly.pdbx_seq_one_letter_code
_entity_poly.pdbx_strand_id
1 'polypeptide(L)' 'MNPGNIIVRQRGTKIFPGEHVKMGKDHSIFSVVKGKVEFKKTKSDRTFVSVKPN' A
#
# COMPACT_ATOMS: atom_id res chain seq x y z
N MET A 1 2.20 11.20 1.92
CA MET A 1 2.47 10.16 2.92
C MET A 1 3.96 10.11 3.20
N ASN A 2 4.33 10.04 4.45
CA ASN A 2 5.75 9.98 4.82
C ASN A 2 6.22 8.54 4.88
N PRO A 3 7.52 8.29 4.66
CA PRO A 3 8.06 6.94 4.78
C PRO A 3 7.82 6.37 6.17
N GLY A 4 7.47 5.09 6.22
CA GLY A 4 7.20 4.41 7.47
C GLY A 4 5.78 4.55 7.99
N ASN A 5 4.96 5.42 7.40
CA ASN A 5 3.58 5.57 7.81
C ASN A 5 2.75 4.39 7.31
N ILE A 6 1.87 3.90 8.18
CA ILE A 6 0.98 2.80 7.83
C ILE A 6 -0.16 3.34 6.99
N ILE A 7 -0.34 2.75 5.81
CA ILE A 7 -1.41 3.14 4.90
C ILE A 7 -2.65 2.27 5.16
N VAL A 8 -2.44 0.95 5.29
CA VAL A 8 -3.53 -0.01 5.42
C VAL A 8 -3.21 -0.96 6.57
N ARG A 9 -4.19 -1.16 7.45
CA ARG A 9 -4.13 -2.22 8.47
C ARG A 9 -5.26 -3.19 8.18
N GLN A 10 -4.92 -4.47 8.06
CA GLN A 10 -5.91 -5.47 7.65
C GLN A 10 -5.59 -6.81 8.27
N ARG A 11 -6.61 -7.64 8.37
CA ARG A 11 -6.47 -9.03 8.79
C ARG A 11 -6.43 -9.89 7.54
N GLY A 12 -5.26 -10.22 7.07
CA GLY A 12 -5.12 -10.92 5.81
C GLY A 12 -4.95 -9.97 4.66
N THR A 13 -4.62 -10.50 3.50
CA THR A 13 -4.23 -9.70 2.35
C THR A 13 -5.45 -9.37 1.49
N LYS A 14 -6.15 -8.33 1.84
CA LYS A 14 -7.27 -7.81 1.03
C LYS A 14 -6.78 -6.77 0.03
N ILE A 15 -5.82 -5.96 0.45
CA ILE A 15 -5.19 -4.95 -0.39
C ILE A 15 -3.73 -5.35 -0.53
N PHE A 16 -3.24 -5.35 -1.77
CA PHE A 16 -1.89 -5.79 -2.07
C PHE A 16 -0.95 -4.60 -2.20
N PRO A 17 0.33 -4.76 -1.87
CA PRO A 17 1.30 -3.69 -2.03
C PRO A 17 1.62 -3.47 -3.50
N GLY A 18 1.56 -2.21 -3.93
CA GLY A 18 1.96 -1.81 -5.27
C GLY A 18 3.37 -1.28 -5.28
N GLU A 19 3.55 -0.08 -5.86
CA GLU A 19 4.86 0.55 -5.93
C GLU A 19 5.14 1.39 -4.70
N HIS A 20 6.40 1.39 -4.26
CA HIS A 20 6.90 2.24 -3.17
C HIS A 20 6.19 1.98 -1.84
N VAL A 21 5.72 0.76 -1.66
CA VAL A 21 5.13 0.33 -0.39
C VAL A 21 5.62 -1.06 -0.06
N LYS A 22 5.52 -1.42 1.22
CA LYS A 22 5.88 -2.75 1.69
C LYS A 22 4.80 -3.27 2.63
N MET A 23 4.71 -4.59 2.72
CA MET A 23 3.77 -5.25 3.61
C MET A 23 4.50 -5.80 4.82
N GLY A 24 3.97 -5.52 6.01
CA GLY A 24 4.50 -6.07 7.25
C GLY A 24 4.00 -7.47 7.53
N LYS A 25 4.45 -8.05 8.65
CA LYS A 25 4.09 -9.41 9.03
C LYS A 25 2.61 -9.58 9.34
N ASP A 26 1.97 -8.51 9.77
CA ASP A 26 0.54 -8.50 10.11
C ASP A 26 -0.32 -8.00 8.96
N HIS A 27 0.20 -8.07 7.74
CA HIS A 27 -0.47 -7.62 6.52
C HIS A 27 -0.70 -6.11 6.48
N SER A 28 -0.02 -5.35 7.33
CA SER A 28 -0.08 -3.89 7.26
C SER A 28 0.76 -3.39 6.10
N ILE A 29 0.24 -2.44 5.35
CA ILE A 29 0.96 -1.84 4.23
C ILE A 29 1.43 -0.46 4.64
N PHE A 30 2.71 -0.19 4.44
CA PHE A 30 3.31 1.09 4.80
C PHE A 30 4.12 1.64 3.64
N SER A 31 4.22 2.97 3.60
CA SER A 31 4.96 3.62 2.52
C SER A 31 6.45 3.59 2.82
N VAL A 32 7.25 3.54 1.76
CA VAL A 32 8.70 3.61 1.85
C VAL A 32 9.25 4.89 1.25
N VAL A 33 8.38 5.73 0.69
CA VAL A 33 8.76 7.02 0.11
C VAL A 33 7.72 8.05 0.49
N LYS A 34 8.13 9.31 0.43
CA LYS A 34 7.21 10.42 0.62
C LYS A 34 6.45 10.68 -0.68
N GLY A 35 5.13 10.77 -0.60
CA GLY A 35 4.33 11.01 -1.77
C GLY A 35 2.85 10.85 -1.52
N LYS A 36 2.11 10.72 -2.59
CA LYS A 36 0.65 10.57 -2.54
C LYS A 36 0.26 9.12 -2.64
N VAL A 37 -0.72 8.73 -1.83
CA VAL A 37 -1.26 7.37 -1.85
C VAL A 37 -2.23 7.23 -3.01
N GLU A 38 -2.10 6.15 -3.77
CA GLU A 38 -3.02 5.83 -4.85
C GLU A 38 -3.50 4.40 -4.71
N PHE A 39 -4.78 4.20 -4.99
CA PHE A 39 -5.37 2.87 -5.01
C PHE A 39 -5.73 2.51 -6.43
N LYS A 40 -5.40 1.27 -6.82
CA LYS A 40 -5.73 0.74 -8.14
C LYS A 40 -6.44 -0.59 -7.98
N LYS A 41 -7.51 -0.77 -8.75
CA LYS A 41 -8.25 -2.02 -8.80
C LYS A 41 -7.98 -2.70 -10.13
N THR A 42 -7.60 -3.97 -10.09
CA THR A 42 -7.33 -4.75 -11.30
C THR A 42 -8.58 -5.51 -11.75
N LYS A 43 -8.48 -6.13 -12.93
CA LYS A 43 -9.56 -6.93 -13.48
C LYS A 43 -9.87 -8.17 -12.63
N SER A 44 -8.94 -8.63 -11.82
CA SER A 44 -9.13 -9.78 -10.96
C SER A 44 -9.72 -9.41 -9.61
N ASP A 45 -10.32 -8.26 -9.49
CA ASP A 45 -10.93 -7.78 -8.25
C ASP A 45 -9.92 -7.57 -7.12
N ARG A 46 -8.66 -7.41 -7.46
CA ARG A 46 -7.59 -7.12 -6.50
C ARG A 46 -7.33 -5.63 -6.44
N THR A 47 -7.23 -5.11 -5.23
CA THR A 47 -6.91 -3.71 -5.02
C THR A 47 -5.45 -3.59 -4.65
N PHE A 48 -4.74 -2.72 -5.35
CA PHE A 48 -3.34 -2.42 -5.07
C PHE A 48 -3.22 -1.00 -4.56
N VAL A 49 -2.38 -0.81 -3.55
CA VAL A 49 -2.06 0.52 -3.06
C VAL A 49 -0.62 0.84 -3.40
N SER A 50 -0.38 2.06 -3.83
CA SER A 50 0.96 2.51 -4.14
C SER A 50 1.13 3.94 -3.67
N VAL A 51 2.39 4.37 -3.56
CA VAL A 51 2.71 5.75 -3.22
C VAL A 51 3.46 6.35 -4.40
N LYS A 52 2.92 7.44 -4.91
CA LYS A 52 3.55 8.15 -6.01
C LYS A 52 4.48 9.23 -5.45
N PRO A 53 5.78 9.15 -5.71
CA PRO A 53 6.70 10.16 -5.21
C PRO A 53 6.36 11.56 -5.72
N ASN A 54 6.55 12.52 -4.85
CA ASN A 54 6.39 13.92 -5.25
C ASN A 54 7.55 14.37 -6.12
#